data_4387fdde8fd42970eecf403b31601377
#
_entry.id   4387fdde8fd42970eecf403b31601377
#
_cell.length_a   1.000
_cell.length_b   1.000
_cell.length_c   1.000
_cell.angle_alpha   90.00
_cell.angle_beta   90.00
_cell.angle_gamma   90.00
#
_symmetry.space_group_name_H-M   'P 1'
#
loop_
_entity.id
_entity.type
_entity.pdbx_description
1 polymer ?
#
loop_
_entity_poly.entity_id
_entity_poly.type
_entity_poly.pdbx_seq_one_letter_code
_entity_poly.pdbx_strand_id
1 'polypeptide(L)'
;MIQKISSILLLLLLLLVSNNGFAQINQSILMLGGQEIIGVPLDQSPEEIVLKTTKKNGKVKILLIDISRVFSVTQNGQEEVWYNPDSSETGYSIKEMRYYIKGQQDGRNEHKTTLPVITSFLVSGALAALTGSQELAVVVLSPIPGTLIGSLTKGNMPSNEKANGGEPMSQAAYIAGYKQSARMKKIFHSILGSVAGTVAGGIIGLSIASSNS
;
A
#
# COMPACT_ATOMS: atom_id res chain seq x y z
N MET A 1 -30.08 17.63 57.05
CA MET A 1 -30.20 16.54 56.03
C MET A 1 -30.24 17.04 54.61
N ILE A 2 -31.02 18.06 54.28
CA ILE A 2 -31.18 18.66 52.96
C ILE A 2 -29.87 19.17 52.37
N GLN A 3 -28.99 19.80 53.15
CA GLN A 3 -27.70 20.33 52.68
C GLN A 3 -26.73 19.23 52.16
N LYS A 4 -26.72 18.06 52.81
CA LYS A 4 -25.88 16.95 52.37
C LYS A 4 -26.37 16.33 51.06
N ILE A 5 -27.66 16.31 50.83
CA ILE A 5 -28.28 15.79 49.58
C ILE A 5 -27.95 16.72 48.41
N SER A 6 -27.99 18.06 48.63
CA SER A 6 -27.62 19.07 47.63
C SER A 6 -26.17 18.95 47.20
N SER A 7 -25.25 18.70 48.14
CA SER A 7 -23.82 18.54 47.79
C SER A 7 -23.52 17.26 47.04
N ILE A 8 -24.23 16.16 47.33
CA ILE A 8 -24.10 14.91 46.59
C ILE A 8 -24.64 15.03 45.16
N LEU A 9 -25.78 15.72 45.02
CA LEU A 9 -26.39 15.98 43.71
C LEU A 9 -25.50 16.85 42.82
N LEU A 10 -24.85 17.91 43.42
CA LEU A 10 -23.91 18.78 42.72
C LEU A 10 -22.66 18.01 42.29
N LEU A 11 -22.13 17.12 43.11
CA LEU A 11 -20.97 16.28 42.81
C LEU A 11 -21.30 15.29 41.67
N LEU A 12 -22.51 14.72 41.67
CA LEU A 12 -22.97 13.81 40.62
C LEU A 12 -23.15 14.56 39.28
N LEU A 13 -23.66 15.79 39.32
CA LEU A 13 -23.78 16.64 38.14
C LEU A 13 -22.42 17.03 37.54
N LEU A 14 -21.44 17.34 38.41
CA LEU A 14 -20.05 17.60 37.99
C LEU A 14 -19.37 16.39 37.36
N LEU A 15 -19.64 15.18 37.87
CA LEU A 15 -19.14 13.92 37.29
C LEU A 15 -19.77 13.62 35.93
N LEU A 16 -21.02 13.99 35.69
CA LEU A 16 -21.69 13.83 34.39
C LEU A 16 -21.17 14.80 33.34
N VAL A 17 -20.75 16.01 33.72
CA VAL A 17 -20.20 17.02 32.80
C VAL A 17 -18.75 16.68 32.41
N SER A 18 -17.99 16.02 33.28
CA SER A 18 -16.57 15.70 33.01
C SER A 18 -16.35 14.55 32.00
N ASN A 19 -17.39 13.84 31.58
CA ASN A 19 -17.30 12.77 30.59
C ASN A 19 -17.40 13.24 29.13
N ASN A 20 -17.45 14.53 28.85
CA ASN A 20 -17.26 15.05 27.50
C ASN A 20 -15.76 15.00 27.14
N GLY A 21 -15.18 13.78 27.16
CA GLY A 21 -13.91 13.53 26.50
C GLY A 21 -14.10 13.89 25.03
N PHE A 22 -13.36 14.87 24.52
CA PHE A 22 -13.27 15.17 23.10
C PHE A 22 -12.87 13.88 22.41
N ALA A 23 -13.85 13.13 21.91
CA ALA A 23 -13.60 11.99 21.06
C ALA A 23 -12.83 12.53 19.87
N GLN A 24 -11.54 12.23 19.77
CA GLN A 24 -10.76 12.57 18.59
C GLN A 24 -11.43 11.89 17.41
N ILE A 25 -12.02 12.68 16.54
CA ILE A 25 -12.74 12.17 15.36
C ILE A 25 -11.69 11.69 14.39
N ASN A 26 -11.54 10.37 14.30
CA ASN A 26 -10.70 9.78 13.27
C ASN A 26 -11.40 9.92 11.92
N GLN A 27 -10.65 10.37 10.93
CA GLN A 27 -11.05 10.35 9.53
C GLN A 27 -10.38 9.18 8.83
N SER A 28 -11.08 8.54 7.91
CA SER A 28 -10.51 7.61 6.94
C SER A 28 -10.51 8.28 5.57
N ILE A 29 -9.32 8.37 4.97
CA ILE A 29 -9.10 8.95 3.64
C ILE A 29 -8.81 7.82 2.67
N LEU A 30 -9.67 7.63 1.68
CA LEU A 30 -9.46 6.71 0.57
C LEU A 30 -8.77 7.42 -0.58
N MET A 31 -7.57 6.97 -0.92
CA MET A 31 -6.76 7.53 -1.99
C MET A 31 -7.15 6.94 -3.35
N LEU A 32 -6.98 7.70 -4.43
CA LEU A 32 -7.11 7.21 -5.82
C LEU A 32 -6.22 6.01 -6.11
N GLY A 33 -5.07 5.91 -5.41
CA GLY A 33 -4.21 4.73 -5.45
C GLY A 33 -4.71 3.54 -4.63
N GLY A 34 -5.94 3.57 -4.08
CA GLY A 34 -6.55 2.48 -3.32
C GLY A 34 -5.95 2.26 -1.93
N GLN A 35 -5.12 3.17 -1.43
CA GLN A 35 -4.65 3.17 -0.04
C GLN A 35 -5.70 3.84 0.84
N GLU A 36 -5.94 3.27 2.01
CA GLU A 36 -6.75 3.87 3.05
C GLU A 36 -5.85 4.37 4.17
N ILE A 37 -6.01 5.63 4.56
CA ILE A 37 -5.22 6.30 5.58
C ILE A 37 -6.16 6.75 6.69
N ILE A 38 -5.96 6.22 7.89
CA ILE A 38 -6.77 6.58 9.07
C ILE A 38 -5.94 7.48 9.97
N GLY A 39 -6.52 8.58 10.40
CA GLY A 39 -5.86 9.52 11.29
C GLY A 39 -6.75 10.63 11.78
N VAL A 40 -6.18 11.53 12.58
CA VAL A 40 -6.83 12.73 13.10
C VAL A 40 -6.43 13.90 12.22
N PRO A 41 -7.38 14.64 11.63
CA PRO A 41 -7.06 15.84 10.88
C PRO A 41 -6.49 16.90 11.83
N LEU A 42 -5.36 17.50 11.44
CA LEU A 42 -4.75 18.62 12.16
C LEU A 42 -5.06 19.93 11.46
N ASP A 43 -5.03 19.91 10.12
CA ASP A 43 -5.27 21.08 9.28
C ASP A 43 -5.79 20.63 7.92
N GLN A 44 -6.52 21.52 7.26
CA GLN A 44 -7.07 21.30 5.92
C GLN A 44 -7.08 22.62 5.15
N SER A 45 -6.42 22.59 4.00
CA SER A 45 -6.45 23.67 3.01
C SER A 45 -7.16 23.21 1.74
N PRO A 46 -7.42 24.09 0.76
CA PRO A 46 -7.97 23.67 -0.54
C PRO A 46 -7.09 22.68 -1.33
N GLU A 47 -5.81 22.59 -1.03
CA GLU A 47 -4.83 21.80 -1.76
C GLU A 47 -4.36 20.56 -1.00
N GLU A 48 -4.32 20.63 0.34
CA GLU A 48 -3.70 19.62 1.19
C GLU A 48 -4.48 19.36 2.48
N ILE A 49 -4.40 18.11 2.94
CA ILE A 49 -4.85 17.68 4.27
C ILE A 49 -3.63 17.29 5.09
N VAL A 50 -3.52 17.85 6.29
CA VAL A 50 -2.52 17.44 7.29
C VAL A 50 -3.15 16.43 8.24
N LEU A 51 -2.68 15.19 8.19
CA LEU A 51 -3.23 14.09 8.98
C LEU A 51 -2.20 13.57 10.00
N LYS A 52 -2.60 13.47 11.25
CA LYS A 52 -1.83 12.80 12.30
C LYS A 52 -2.22 11.32 12.35
N THR A 53 -1.29 10.43 12.01
CA THR A 53 -1.51 8.99 12.06
C THR A 53 -0.66 8.34 13.13
N THR A 54 -1.16 7.27 13.75
CA THR A 54 -0.41 6.47 14.72
C THR A 54 -0.14 5.10 14.12
N LYS A 55 1.14 4.75 13.97
CA LYS A 55 1.55 3.43 13.50
C LYS A 55 1.28 2.36 14.56
N LYS A 56 1.23 1.08 14.15
CA LYS A 56 1.04 -0.07 15.06
C LYS A 56 2.06 -0.15 16.21
N ASN A 57 3.24 0.45 16.03
CA ASN A 57 4.28 0.54 17.07
C ASN A 57 4.17 1.79 17.96
N GLY A 58 3.04 2.50 17.93
CA GLY A 58 2.78 3.71 18.72
C GLY A 58 3.45 4.98 18.19
N LYS A 59 4.30 4.91 17.16
CA LYS A 59 4.95 6.10 16.61
C LYS A 59 3.94 6.96 15.85
N VAL A 60 3.90 8.24 16.20
CA VAL A 60 3.09 9.25 15.51
C VAL A 60 3.82 9.69 14.24
N LYS A 61 3.07 9.84 13.16
CA LYS A 61 3.53 10.40 11.90
C LYS A 61 2.54 11.46 11.43
N ILE A 62 3.05 12.60 10.97
CA ILE A 62 2.28 13.62 10.27
C ILE A 62 2.42 13.34 8.77
N LEU A 63 1.29 13.29 8.08
CA LEU A 63 1.21 13.09 6.63
C LEU A 63 0.58 14.33 6.01
N LEU A 64 1.20 14.84 4.96
CA LEU A 64 0.58 15.79 4.04
C LEU A 64 -0.02 14.97 2.88
N ILE A 65 -1.28 15.19 2.61
CA ILE A 65 -2.05 14.49 1.59
C ILE A 65 -2.57 15.51 0.62
N ASP A 66 -2.14 15.43 -0.62
CA ASP A 66 -2.65 16.22 -1.73
C ASP A 66 -4.09 15.81 -2.04
N ILE A 67 -5.01 16.77 -2.03
CA ILE A 67 -6.46 16.57 -2.24
C ILE A 67 -6.73 15.99 -3.63
N SER A 68 -5.94 16.34 -4.64
CA SER A 68 -6.08 15.79 -6.00
C SER A 68 -5.93 14.27 -6.07
N ARG A 69 -5.30 13.66 -5.05
CA ARG A 69 -5.09 12.21 -4.93
C ARG A 69 -6.11 11.51 -4.05
N VAL A 70 -7.06 12.26 -3.48
CA VAL A 70 -8.11 11.72 -2.60
C VAL A 70 -9.31 11.32 -3.43
N PHE A 71 -9.84 10.11 -3.19
CA PHE A 71 -11.13 9.70 -3.74
C PHE A 71 -12.28 10.12 -2.83
N SER A 72 -12.19 9.77 -1.54
CA SER A 72 -13.23 10.11 -0.57
C SER A 72 -12.66 10.23 0.84
N VAL A 73 -13.39 10.94 1.68
CA VAL A 73 -13.12 11.11 3.10
C VAL A 73 -14.33 10.56 3.88
N THR A 74 -14.07 9.69 4.83
CA THR A 74 -15.10 9.15 5.73
C THR A 74 -14.89 9.72 7.13
N GLN A 75 -15.89 10.40 7.64
CA GLN A 75 -15.92 10.96 8.99
C GLN A 75 -17.25 10.59 9.66
N ASN A 76 -17.20 10.11 10.91
CA ASN A 76 -18.40 9.68 11.64
C ASN A 76 -19.27 8.65 10.90
N GLY A 77 -18.66 7.79 10.07
CA GLY A 77 -19.37 6.80 9.27
C GLY A 77 -20.04 7.35 8.00
N GLN A 78 -19.94 8.65 7.74
CA GLN A 78 -20.42 9.27 6.50
C GLN A 78 -19.27 9.45 5.53
N GLU A 79 -19.41 8.92 4.31
CA GLU A 79 -18.46 9.08 3.22
C GLU A 79 -18.84 10.28 2.36
N GLU A 80 -17.87 11.17 2.15
CA GLU A 80 -17.95 12.28 1.20
C GLU A 80 -16.96 12.02 0.06
N VAL A 81 -17.45 12.01 -1.18
CA VAL A 81 -16.61 11.78 -2.36
C VAL A 81 -16.05 13.12 -2.85
N TRP A 82 -14.71 13.21 -2.90
CA TRP A 82 -13.99 14.40 -3.34
C TRP A 82 -13.45 14.27 -4.76
N TYR A 83 -13.43 13.05 -5.30
CA TYR A 83 -13.04 12.80 -6.67
C TYR A 83 -13.96 13.52 -7.65
N ASN A 84 -13.36 14.34 -8.52
CA ASN A 84 -14.06 15.02 -9.61
C ASN A 84 -13.71 14.37 -10.95
N PRO A 85 -14.67 13.71 -11.65
CA PRO A 85 -14.45 13.10 -12.95
C PRO A 85 -13.95 14.08 -14.03
N ASP A 86 -14.43 15.32 -14.00
CA ASP A 86 -14.15 16.33 -15.03
C ASP A 86 -12.69 16.83 -14.98
N SER A 87 -12.05 16.77 -13.81
CA SER A 87 -10.64 17.14 -13.62
C SER A 87 -9.67 15.97 -13.72
N SER A 88 -10.18 14.76 -13.92
CA SER A 88 -9.42 13.52 -13.87
C SER A 88 -8.88 13.15 -15.27
N GLU A 89 -7.58 12.84 -15.35
CA GLU A 89 -6.94 12.34 -16.57
C GLU A 89 -7.51 10.99 -17.04
N THR A 90 -8.13 10.23 -16.13
CA THR A 90 -8.66 8.89 -16.44
C THR A 90 -10.01 8.92 -17.10
N GLY A 91 -10.78 10.01 -16.98
CA GLY A 91 -12.14 10.13 -17.47
C GLY A 91 -13.15 9.15 -16.85
N TYR A 92 -12.79 8.49 -15.74
CA TYR A 92 -13.69 7.57 -15.05
C TYR A 92 -14.79 8.33 -14.30
N SER A 93 -16.03 7.85 -14.39
CA SER A 93 -17.10 8.26 -13.50
C SER A 93 -16.78 7.86 -12.05
N ILE A 94 -17.47 8.44 -11.05
CA ILE A 94 -17.30 8.09 -9.63
C ILE A 94 -17.46 6.57 -9.41
N LYS A 95 -18.44 5.95 -10.09
CA LYS A 95 -18.68 4.50 -9.98
C LYS A 95 -17.52 3.69 -10.57
N GLU A 96 -17.01 4.06 -11.73
CA GLU A 96 -15.88 3.38 -12.37
C GLU A 96 -14.59 3.56 -11.57
N MET A 97 -14.33 4.76 -11.04
CA MET A 97 -13.18 5.00 -10.18
C MET A 97 -13.25 4.14 -8.91
N ARG A 98 -14.42 3.94 -8.32
CA ARG A 98 -14.61 3.05 -7.16
C ARG A 98 -14.26 1.60 -7.52
N TYR A 99 -14.65 1.11 -8.71
CA TYR A 99 -14.24 -0.20 -9.20
C TYR A 99 -12.73 -0.28 -9.45
N TYR A 100 -12.15 0.75 -10.04
CA TYR A 100 -10.71 0.84 -10.27
C TYR A 100 -9.92 0.76 -8.95
N ILE A 101 -10.32 1.52 -7.94
CA ILE A 101 -9.73 1.49 -6.59
C ILE A 101 -9.85 0.09 -5.97
N LYS A 102 -11.03 -0.53 -6.08
CA LYS A 102 -11.24 -1.90 -5.57
C LYS A 102 -10.33 -2.90 -6.28
N GLY A 103 -10.21 -2.79 -7.61
CA GLY A 103 -9.28 -3.59 -8.38
C GLY A 103 -7.83 -3.44 -7.90
N GLN A 104 -7.40 -2.21 -7.63
CA GLN A 104 -6.06 -1.95 -7.09
C GLN A 104 -5.83 -2.57 -5.71
N GLN A 105 -6.83 -2.50 -4.81
CA GLN A 105 -6.76 -3.12 -3.48
C GLN A 105 -6.62 -4.65 -3.60
N ASP A 106 -7.45 -5.27 -4.42
CA ASP A 106 -7.43 -6.72 -4.64
C ASP A 106 -6.13 -7.17 -5.33
N GLY A 107 -5.64 -6.42 -6.32
CA GLY A 107 -4.35 -6.69 -6.97
C GLY A 107 -3.17 -6.63 -6.00
N ARG A 108 -3.20 -5.72 -5.01
CA ARG A 108 -2.17 -5.67 -3.96
C ARG A 108 -2.27 -6.83 -2.98
N ASN A 109 -3.48 -7.16 -2.54
CA ASN A 109 -3.67 -8.13 -1.48
C ASN A 109 -3.56 -9.57 -1.98
N GLU A 110 -4.09 -9.86 -3.15
CA GLU A 110 -4.31 -11.22 -3.63
C GLU A 110 -3.30 -11.71 -4.66
N HIS A 111 -2.66 -10.79 -5.40
CA HIS A 111 -1.71 -11.19 -6.43
C HIS A 111 -0.49 -11.90 -5.82
N LYS A 112 -0.27 -13.16 -6.23
CA LYS A 112 0.87 -13.96 -5.78
C LYS A 112 2.13 -13.59 -6.58
N THR A 113 3.22 -13.30 -5.87
CA THR A 113 4.51 -12.89 -6.46
C THR A 113 5.62 -13.92 -6.25
N THR A 114 5.29 -15.15 -5.81
CA THR A 114 6.27 -16.20 -5.55
C THR A 114 7.11 -16.53 -6.79
N LEU A 115 6.46 -16.70 -7.94
CA LEU A 115 7.16 -17.02 -9.19
C LEU A 115 8.09 -15.88 -9.65
N PRO A 116 7.67 -14.62 -9.73
CA PRO A 116 8.56 -13.50 -10.00
C PRO A 116 9.78 -13.41 -9.09
N VAL A 117 9.59 -13.62 -7.78
CA VAL A 117 10.70 -13.60 -6.80
C VAL A 117 11.70 -14.72 -7.08
N ILE A 118 11.24 -15.96 -7.24
CA ILE A 118 12.10 -17.12 -7.46
C ILE A 118 12.88 -16.96 -8.77
N THR A 119 12.22 -16.60 -9.86
CA THR A 119 12.89 -16.44 -11.16
C THR A 119 13.92 -15.31 -11.12
N SER A 120 13.60 -14.17 -10.50
CA SER A 120 14.54 -13.07 -10.34
C SER A 120 15.73 -13.45 -9.47
N PHE A 121 15.50 -14.16 -8.36
CA PHE A 121 16.54 -14.64 -7.46
C PHE A 121 17.51 -15.60 -8.19
N LEU A 122 16.99 -16.59 -8.88
CA LEU A 122 17.80 -17.60 -9.58
C LEU A 122 18.65 -16.97 -10.71
N VAL A 123 18.04 -16.12 -11.53
CA VAL A 123 18.76 -15.47 -12.64
C VAL A 123 19.86 -14.56 -12.12
N SER A 124 19.55 -13.68 -11.18
CA SER A 124 20.55 -12.76 -10.62
C SER A 124 21.62 -13.49 -9.81
N GLY A 125 21.23 -14.52 -9.05
CA GLY A 125 22.15 -15.34 -8.27
C GLY A 125 23.12 -16.12 -9.15
N ALA A 126 22.62 -16.76 -10.22
CA ALA A 126 23.48 -17.46 -11.17
C ALA A 126 24.45 -16.53 -11.87
N LEU A 127 23.98 -15.37 -12.35
CA LEU A 127 24.87 -14.37 -12.96
C LEU A 127 25.95 -13.87 -11.99
N ALA A 128 25.57 -13.55 -10.75
CA ALA A 128 26.52 -13.09 -9.75
C ALA A 128 27.53 -14.18 -9.37
N ALA A 129 27.14 -15.43 -9.28
CA ALA A 129 28.05 -16.56 -9.00
C ALA A 129 29.06 -16.78 -10.13
N LEU A 130 28.62 -16.69 -11.39
CA LEU A 130 29.47 -16.87 -12.56
C LEU A 130 30.46 -15.71 -12.75
N THR A 131 30.10 -14.51 -12.33
CA THR A 131 30.92 -13.30 -12.54
C THR A 131 31.68 -12.85 -11.29
N GLY A 132 31.39 -13.43 -10.14
CA GLY A 132 31.97 -13.04 -8.85
C GLY A 132 33.49 -13.19 -8.75
N SER A 133 34.11 -13.90 -9.70
CA SER A 133 35.58 -14.04 -9.80
C SER A 133 36.25 -13.01 -10.72
N GLN A 134 35.46 -12.12 -11.40
CA GLN A 134 36.03 -11.24 -12.42
C GLN A 134 36.06 -9.77 -11.95
N GLU A 135 34.98 -9.02 -12.16
CA GLU A 135 34.95 -7.60 -11.81
C GLU A 135 33.73 -7.28 -10.94
N LEU A 136 33.92 -6.49 -9.87
CA LEU A 136 32.86 -6.00 -8.99
C LEU A 136 31.74 -5.29 -9.74
N ALA A 137 32.07 -4.60 -10.84
CA ALA A 137 31.07 -3.90 -11.67
C ALA A 137 30.03 -4.86 -12.26
N VAL A 138 30.41 -6.06 -12.68
CA VAL A 138 29.49 -7.05 -13.25
C VAL A 138 28.58 -7.63 -12.18
N VAL A 139 29.07 -7.84 -10.98
CA VAL A 139 28.26 -8.30 -9.84
C VAL A 139 27.20 -7.25 -9.49
N VAL A 140 27.55 -5.97 -9.48
CA VAL A 140 26.62 -4.86 -9.17
C VAL A 140 25.51 -4.74 -10.21
N LEU A 141 25.76 -5.06 -11.49
CA LEU A 141 24.77 -5.01 -12.56
C LEU A 141 23.90 -6.27 -12.67
N SER A 142 24.27 -7.38 -12.00
CA SER A 142 23.55 -8.67 -12.08
C SER A 142 22.07 -8.64 -11.63
N PRO A 143 21.58 -7.71 -10.79
CA PRO A 143 20.16 -7.64 -10.46
C PRO A 143 19.27 -7.23 -11.65
N ILE A 144 19.80 -6.50 -12.64
CA ILE A 144 19.01 -5.95 -13.74
C ILE A 144 18.35 -7.05 -14.59
N PRO A 145 19.08 -8.03 -15.16
CA PRO A 145 18.48 -9.12 -15.93
C PRO A 145 17.46 -9.93 -15.15
N GLY A 146 17.76 -10.26 -13.89
CA GLY A 146 16.83 -11.00 -13.03
C GLY A 146 15.53 -10.22 -12.78
N THR A 147 15.61 -8.91 -12.53
CA THR A 147 14.45 -8.05 -12.36
C THR A 147 13.61 -8.01 -13.64
N LEU A 148 14.22 -7.86 -14.80
CA LEU A 148 13.52 -7.84 -16.08
C LEU A 148 12.78 -9.16 -16.33
N ILE A 149 13.46 -10.30 -16.24
CA ILE A 149 12.87 -11.61 -16.45
C ILE A 149 11.73 -11.88 -15.46
N GLY A 150 11.95 -11.60 -14.17
CA GLY A 150 10.92 -11.76 -13.14
C GLY A 150 9.71 -10.88 -13.38
N SER A 151 9.91 -9.63 -13.86
CA SER A 151 8.82 -8.73 -14.17
C SER A 151 7.98 -9.13 -15.38
N LEU A 152 8.55 -9.89 -16.33
CA LEU A 152 7.88 -10.40 -17.53
C LEU A 152 7.02 -11.64 -17.26
N THR A 153 7.16 -12.30 -16.10
CA THR A 153 6.31 -13.44 -15.77
C THR A 153 4.84 -13.06 -15.82
N LYS A 154 3.99 -13.92 -16.40
CA LYS A 154 2.55 -13.65 -16.50
C LYS A 154 1.94 -13.42 -15.12
N GLY A 155 1.26 -12.28 -14.94
CA GLY A 155 0.41 -12.04 -13.79
C GLY A 155 -0.87 -12.85 -13.94
N ASN A 156 -1.29 -13.56 -12.91
CA ASN A 156 -2.59 -14.20 -12.91
C ASN A 156 -3.67 -13.13 -12.90
N MET A 157 -4.69 -13.30 -13.74
CA MET A 157 -5.97 -12.60 -13.58
C MET A 157 -6.56 -12.94 -12.20
N PRO A 158 -7.41 -12.09 -11.63
CA PRO A 158 -8.13 -12.45 -10.43
C PRO A 158 -8.80 -13.80 -10.62
N SER A 159 -8.79 -14.67 -9.59
CA SER A 159 -9.42 -15.99 -9.71
C SER A 159 -10.92 -15.84 -9.91
N ASN A 160 -11.49 -16.69 -10.77
CA ASN A 160 -12.93 -16.70 -11.06
C ASN A 160 -13.80 -16.94 -9.81
N GLU A 161 -13.26 -17.50 -8.73
CA GLU A 161 -14.02 -17.69 -7.47
C GLU A 161 -14.51 -16.39 -6.84
N LYS A 162 -13.77 -15.30 -7.01
CA LYS A 162 -14.22 -13.98 -6.55
C LYS A 162 -15.07 -13.22 -7.57
N ALA A 163 -15.00 -13.63 -8.83
CA ALA A 163 -15.91 -13.16 -9.88
C ALA A 163 -17.36 -13.57 -9.64
N ASN A 164 -17.58 -14.71 -8.99
CA ASN A 164 -18.93 -15.23 -8.72
C ASN A 164 -19.68 -14.46 -7.63
N GLY A 165 -19.05 -13.54 -6.93
CA GLY A 165 -19.65 -12.73 -5.85
C GLY A 165 -20.12 -11.35 -6.27
N GLY A 166 -20.09 -10.98 -7.55
CA GLY A 166 -20.62 -9.68 -7.94
C GLY A 166 -20.01 -9.01 -9.16
N GLU A 167 -20.69 -8.00 -9.61
CA GLU A 167 -20.44 -7.13 -10.77
C GLU A 167 -18.99 -6.59 -11.02
N PRO A 168 -18.06 -6.50 -10.03
CA PRO A 168 -16.79 -5.78 -10.24
C PRO A 168 -15.92 -6.33 -11.35
N MET A 169 -15.93 -7.66 -11.56
CA MET A 169 -15.01 -8.27 -12.53
C MET A 169 -15.36 -8.05 -13.99
N SER A 170 -16.63 -7.74 -14.28
CA SER A 170 -17.06 -7.38 -15.64
C SER A 170 -16.71 -5.93 -16.00
N GLN A 171 -16.28 -5.13 -15.02
CA GLN A 171 -15.97 -3.71 -15.24
C GLN A 171 -14.54 -3.54 -15.71
N ALA A 172 -14.35 -2.89 -16.85
CA ALA A 172 -13.03 -2.61 -17.42
C ALA A 172 -12.12 -1.83 -16.44
N ALA A 173 -12.71 -0.90 -15.68
CA ALA A 173 -12.01 -0.13 -14.66
C ALA A 173 -11.43 -1.01 -13.52
N TYR A 174 -12.20 -2.01 -13.03
CA TYR A 174 -11.70 -2.95 -12.02
C TYR A 174 -10.50 -3.75 -12.53
N ILE A 175 -10.61 -4.29 -13.75
CA ILE A 175 -9.52 -5.06 -14.37
C ILE A 175 -8.28 -4.19 -14.56
N ALA A 176 -8.45 -2.93 -14.97
CA ALA A 176 -7.34 -1.99 -15.13
C ALA A 176 -6.64 -1.72 -13.80
N GLY A 177 -7.39 -1.43 -12.74
CA GLY A 177 -6.85 -1.22 -11.39
C GLY A 177 -6.12 -2.45 -10.84
N TYR A 178 -6.69 -3.64 -11.00
CA TYR A 178 -6.07 -4.90 -10.58
C TYR A 178 -4.73 -5.13 -11.31
N LYS A 179 -4.73 -5.03 -12.65
CA LYS A 179 -3.53 -5.22 -13.48
C LYS A 179 -2.42 -4.24 -13.10
N GLN A 180 -2.75 -2.99 -12.86
CA GLN A 180 -1.78 -1.96 -12.46
C GLN A 180 -1.12 -2.32 -11.11
N SER A 181 -1.91 -2.62 -10.08
CA SER A 181 -1.37 -2.99 -8.77
C SER A 181 -0.61 -4.30 -8.78
N ALA A 182 -1.12 -5.31 -9.47
CA ALA A 182 -0.44 -6.60 -9.63
C ALA A 182 0.92 -6.45 -10.34
N ARG A 183 0.97 -5.59 -11.40
CA ARG A 183 2.22 -5.27 -12.10
C ARG A 183 3.23 -4.58 -11.19
N MET A 184 2.82 -3.56 -10.46
CA MET A 184 3.71 -2.84 -9.53
C MET A 184 4.23 -3.76 -8.42
N LYS A 185 3.36 -4.57 -7.84
CA LYS A 185 3.75 -5.56 -6.83
C LYS A 185 4.77 -6.56 -7.39
N LYS A 186 4.55 -7.05 -8.60
CA LYS A 186 5.45 -7.99 -9.28
C LYS A 186 6.83 -7.37 -9.52
N ILE A 187 6.88 -6.15 -10.06
CA ILE A 187 8.15 -5.42 -10.29
C ILE A 187 8.90 -5.27 -8.97
N PHE A 188 8.24 -4.76 -7.92
CA PHE A 188 8.87 -4.56 -6.62
C PHE A 188 9.44 -5.85 -6.03
N HIS A 189 8.68 -6.95 -6.07
CA HIS A 189 9.14 -8.23 -5.56
C HIS A 189 10.24 -8.87 -6.44
N SER A 190 10.23 -8.62 -7.75
CA SER A 190 11.32 -9.04 -8.64
C SER A 190 12.62 -8.31 -8.31
N ILE A 191 12.57 -7.01 -7.99
CA ILE A 191 13.74 -6.25 -7.52
C ILE A 191 14.28 -6.87 -6.23
N LEU A 192 13.43 -7.14 -5.24
CA LEU A 192 13.86 -7.76 -3.99
C LEU A 192 14.47 -9.15 -4.22
N GLY A 193 13.85 -9.98 -5.07
CA GLY A 193 14.38 -11.29 -5.43
C GLY A 193 15.75 -11.20 -6.11
N SER A 194 15.90 -10.25 -7.05
CA SER A 194 17.16 -10.03 -7.77
C SER A 194 18.27 -9.59 -6.83
N VAL A 195 18.04 -8.63 -5.94
CA VAL A 195 19.02 -8.15 -4.97
C VAL A 195 19.45 -9.29 -4.05
N ALA A 196 18.50 -10.05 -3.51
CA ALA A 196 18.80 -11.20 -2.65
C ALA A 196 19.61 -12.27 -3.39
N GLY A 197 19.23 -12.57 -4.65
CA GLY A 197 19.94 -13.51 -5.51
C GLY A 197 21.38 -13.08 -5.80
N THR A 198 21.58 -11.79 -6.10
CA THR A 198 22.92 -11.23 -6.33
C THR A 198 23.82 -11.36 -5.11
N VAL A 199 23.32 -11.06 -3.93
CA VAL A 199 24.09 -11.19 -2.68
C VAL A 199 24.48 -12.66 -2.46
N ALA A 200 23.54 -13.58 -2.55
CA ALA A 200 23.80 -15.01 -2.38
C ALA A 200 24.78 -15.56 -3.43
N GLY A 201 24.56 -15.23 -4.71
CA GLY A 201 25.42 -15.67 -5.81
C GLY A 201 26.83 -15.07 -5.73
N GLY A 202 26.96 -13.81 -5.35
CA GLY A 202 28.26 -13.14 -5.14
C GLY A 202 29.09 -13.81 -4.05
N ILE A 203 28.48 -14.20 -2.94
CA ILE A 203 29.17 -14.95 -1.87
C ILE A 203 29.68 -16.29 -2.40
N ILE A 204 28.85 -17.04 -3.14
CA ILE A 204 29.25 -18.32 -3.74
C ILE A 204 30.38 -18.13 -4.74
N GLY A 205 30.27 -17.15 -5.64
CA GLY A 205 31.31 -16.85 -6.64
C GLY A 205 32.66 -16.52 -6.03
N LEU A 206 32.69 -15.68 -5.00
CA LEU A 206 33.90 -15.34 -4.25
C LEU A 206 34.51 -16.56 -3.54
N SER A 207 33.68 -17.42 -2.96
CA SER A 207 34.13 -18.63 -2.27
C SER A 207 34.80 -19.61 -3.26
N ILE A 208 34.26 -19.75 -4.45
CA ILE A 208 34.85 -20.60 -5.50
C ILE A 208 36.19 -19.99 -5.99
N ALA A 209 36.24 -18.67 -6.20
CA ALA A 209 37.46 -18.00 -6.62
C ALA A 209 38.60 -18.17 -5.61
N SER A 210 38.31 -18.05 -4.32
CA SER A 210 39.29 -18.20 -3.24
C SER A 210 39.78 -19.65 -3.05
N SER A 211 39.02 -20.64 -3.46
CA SER A 211 39.43 -22.05 -3.38
C SER A 211 40.33 -22.51 -4.53
N ASN A 212 40.40 -21.74 -5.61
CA ASN A 212 41.19 -22.04 -6.81
C ASN A 212 42.49 -21.23 -6.92
N SER A 213 42.74 -20.36 -5.95
CA SER A 213 43.99 -19.57 -5.79
C SER A 213 44.91 -20.20 -4.74
#